data_4e0a4519d8185f1061fcc91cdbb6346f
#
_entry.id   4e0a4519d8185f1061fcc91cdbb6346f
#
_cell.length_a   1.000
_cell.length_b   1.000
_cell.length_c   1.000
_cell.angle_alpha   90.00
_cell.angle_beta   90.00
_cell.angle_gamma   90.00
#
_symmetry.space_group_name_H-M   'P 1'
#
loop_
_entity.id
_entity.type
_entity.pdbx_description
1 polymer ?
#
loop_
_entity_poly.entity_id
_entity_poly.type
_entity_poly.pdbx_seq_one_letter_code
_entity_poly.pdbx_strand_id
1 'polypeptide(L)'
;MRLSTRAISAHARQGPLFLFLFLTFSAFLAYQAAQLIILDELTSLAFAGLAFIAIAGAFVILKDWRRGLYIFVGWLFFEDLIRKFLGNNMAIYFAKDFLVIIVYLSFFIAWRAKKVQTFRPPFLMAFLIFFWLGVAQVFNPASASFLYGILGVKLYFLYVPLMLVGYSLINSETDLRRFFFFNCILFLAVAGLGVAQSILGPSFLNPSHLQADIRGLSTNYRIAPLTGELAYRPTSVFVSSGRFQDLLIVSWLMSLGFGGYLILRSRQGRTLAFGTMAVIAGASFMSASRGVFMWNMGSGLVVAAAFLWGAPWRQREAMRALRAIQRSLLVVGLALIALVGVFPRQFGARLDVYSQTLAPSSSASELEYRAGTYPFRNFILAFEHPRWAYGYGIGTASLGVQYVARITHAPVMDVGVENGYGEIVVELGIVGLILWLVLGSAISFSAWKVVKPLKGSPWLPIGFVIFWYAFLVMFPMGYTSLSVYQDFIMNAYLWLLLGILFRLPSIALSSQFAAGAATPKSRRRGMF
;
A
#
# COMPACT_ATOMS: atom_id res chain seq x y z
N MET A 1 47.06 -7.76 -30.45
CA MET A 1 47.01 -7.03 -29.19
C MET A 1 47.27 -5.54 -29.42
N ARG A 2 46.36 -4.80 -30.13
CA ARG A 2 46.41 -3.33 -30.33
C ARG A 2 44.99 -2.77 -30.60
N LEU A 3 44.09 -2.87 -29.60
CA LEU A 3 42.71 -2.32 -29.70
C LEU A 3 42.19 -1.68 -28.43
N SER A 4 43.05 -1.37 -27.43
CA SER A 4 42.56 -0.84 -26.15
C SER A 4 42.84 0.64 -25.85
N THR A 5 43.61 1.34 -26.70
CA THR A 5 44.04 2.72 -26.43
C THR A 5 43.09 3.81 -26.96
N ARG A 6 42.20 3.50 -27.91
CA ARG A 6 41.26 4.52 -28.47
C ARG A 6 40.00 4.74 -27.64
N ALA A 7 39.56 3.78 -26.83
CA ALA A 7 38.36 3.91 -25.98
C ALA A 7 38.59 4.81 -24.75
N ILE A 8 39.82 4.82 -24.21
CA ILE A 8 40.16 5.62 -23.02
C ILE A 8 40.27 7.11 -23.32
N SER A 9 40.67 7.50 -24.57
CA SER A 9 40.82 8.90 -24.95
C SER A 9 39.48 9.63 -25.23
N ALA A 10 38.41 8.90 -25.52
CA ALA A 10 37.10 9.50 -25.76
C ALA A 10 36.38 9.89 -24.46
N HIS A 11 36.57 9.10 -23.38
CA HIS A 11 35.99 9.40 -22.07
C HIS A 11 36.71 10.57 -21.35
N ALA A 12 38.00 10.74 -21.56
CA ALA A 12 38.78 11.82 -20.95
C ALA A 12 38.47 13.21 -21.53
N ARG A 13 37.93 13.31 -22.75
CA ARG A 13 37.56 14.58 -23.39
C ARG A 13 36.18 15.13 -22.98
N GLN A 14 35.28 14.28 -22.48
CA GLN A 14 33.94 14.70 -22.05
C GLN A 14 33.91 15.23 -20.61
N GLY A 15 34.89 14.92 -19.80
CA GLY A 15 34.96 15.34 -18.40
C GLY A 15 34.97 16.86 -18.17
N PRO A 16 35.83 17.64 -18.84
CA PRO A 16 35.92 19.08 -18.60
C PRO A 16 34.66 19.85 -19.10
N LEU A 17 34.10 19.45 -20.23
CA LEU A 17 32.86 20.05 -20.74
C LEU A 17 31.67 19.73 -19.83
N PHE A 18 31.55 18.49 -19.37
CA PHE A 18 30.52 18.09 -18.43
C PHE A 18 30.67 18.82 -17.09
N LEU A 19 31.89 18.93 -16.58
CA LEU A 19 32.19 19.68 -15.35
C LEU A 19 31.84 21.17 -15.50
N PHE A 20 32.22 21.76 -16.61
CA PHE A 20 31.88 23.17 -16.91
C PHE A 20 30.37 23.39 -16.98
N LEU A 21 29.65 22.54 -17.73
CA LEU A 21 28.18 22.62 -17.83
C LEU A 21 27.52 22.39 -16.45
N PHE A 22 28.03 21.46 -15.67
CA PHE A 22 27.53 21.20 -14.32
C PHE A 22 27.75 22.39 -13.38
N LEU A 23 28.94 22.99 -13.40
CA LEU A 23 29.26 24.16 -12.57
C LEU A 23 28.44 25.39 -12.99
N THR A 24 28.28 25.62 -14.31
CA THR A 24 27.47 26.73 -14.84
C THR A 24 26.00 26.56 -14.46
N PHE A 25 25.47 25.34 -14.60
CA PHE A 25 24.10 25.03 -14.21
C PHE A 25 23.89 25.17 -12.70
N SER A 26 24.86 24.70 -11.90
CA SER A 26 24.80 24.84 -10.43
C SER A 26 24.86 26.29 -9.99
N ALA A 27 25.70 27.12 -10.62
CA ALA A 27 25.76 28.56 -10.36
C ALA A 27 24.46 29.28 -10.75
N PHE A 28 23.87 28.90 -11.89
CA PHE A 28 22.56 29.43 -12.29
C PHE A 28 21.46 29.06 -11.30
N LEU A 29 21.40 27.81 -10.84
CA LEU A 29 20.45 27.36 -9.82
C LEU A 29 20.65 28.10 -8.50
N ALA A 30 21.90 28.28 -8.06
CA ALA A 30 22.20 29.03 -6.84
C ALA A 30 21.79 30.51 -6.94
N TYR A 31 21.98 31.12 -8.12
CA TYR A 31 21.51 32.49 -8.38
C TYR A 31 19.98 32.58 -8.33
N GLN A 32 19.25 31.68 -8.99
CA GLN A 32 17.79 31.64 -8.94
C GLN A 32 17.27 31.42 -7.51
N ALA A 33 17.89 30.51 -6.76
CA ALA A 33 17.54 30.27 -5.37
C ALA A 33 17.75 31.50 -4.50
N ALA A 34 18.87 32.25 -4.71
CA ALA A 34 19.13 33.49 -4.00
C ALA A 34 18.08 34.57 -4.32
N GLN A 35 17.66 34.68 -5.58
CA GLN A 35 16.60 35.63 -6.00
C GLN A 35 15.27 35.30 -5.30
N LEU A 36 14.86 34.01 -5.26
CA LEU A 36 13.62 33.59 -4.61
C LEU A 36 13.65 33.80 -3.09
N ILE A 37 14.83 33.65 -2.45
CA ILE A 37 15.01 33.96 -1.03
C ILE A 37 14.88 35.50 -0.78
N ILE A 38 15.49 36.29 -1.64
CA ILE A 38 15.42 37.77 -1.52
C ILE A 38 13.99 38.28 -1.70
N LEU A 39 13.20 37.62 -2.57
CA LEU A 39 11.80 37.98 -2.83
C LEU A 39 10.83 37.38 -1.80
N ASP A 40 11.32 36.69 -0.77
CA ASP A 40 10.54 35.97 0.25
C ASP A 40 9.55 34.93 -0.33
N GLU A 41 9.86 34.39 -1.51
CA GLU A 41 9.07 33.37 -2.19
C GLU A 41 9.51 31.93 -1.81
N LEU A 42 9.46 31.60 -0.52
CA LEU A 42 9.84 30.30 0.01
C LEU A 42 9.10 29.12 -0.65
N THR A 43 7.84 29.35 -1.03
CA THR A 43 7.04 28.33 -1.75
C THR A 43 7.59 28.03 -3.14
N SER A 44 7.95 29.06 -3.90
CA SER A 44 8.55 28.92 -5.23
C SER A 44 9.91 28.23 -5.17
N LEU A 45 10.72 28.53 -4.14
CA LEU A 45 11.99 27.85 -3.87
C LEU A 45 11.78 26.36 -3.56
N ALA A 46 10.78 26.04 -2.73
CA ALA A 46 10.45 24.66 -2.40
C ALA A 46 10.01 23.86 -3.66
N PHE A 47 9.21 24.46 -4.54
CA PHE A 47 8.83 23.85 -5.82
C PHE A 47 10.03 23.64 -6.76
N ALA A 48 10.94 24.61 -6.85
CA ALA A 48 12.17 24.49 -7.64
C ALA A 48 13.05 23.34 -7.09
N GLY A 49 13.21 23.24 -5.77
CA GLY A 49 13.91 22.14 -5.10
C GLY A 49 13.28 20.79 -5.38
N LEU A 50 11.96 20.68 -5.28
CA LEU A 50 11.22 19.45 -5.60
C LEU A 50 11.36 19.07 -7.08
N ALA A 51 11.30 20.02 -8.00
CA ALA A 51 11.51 19.77 -9.42
C ALA A 51 12.93 19.23 -9.69
N PHE A 52 13.95 19.79 -9.05
CA PHE A 52 15.31 19.30 -9.16
C PHE A 52 15.46 17.86 -8.62
N ILE A 53 14.89 17.58 -7.45
CA ILE A 53 14.88 16.24 -6.85
C ILE A 53 14.14 15.25 -7.77
N ALA A 54 13.02 15.67 -8.36
CA ALA A 54 12.26 14.84 -9.29
C ALA A 54 13.06 14.49 -10.56
N ILE A 55 13.78 15.47 -11.14
CA ILE A 55 14.64 15.24 -12.31
C ILE A 55 15.80 14.31 -11.94
N ALA A 56 16.49 14.57 -10.84
CA ALA A 56 17.57 13.72 -10.35
C ALA A 56 17.08 12.29 -10.06
N GLY A 57 15.91 12.18 -9.42
CA GLY A 57 15.23 10.91 -9.18
C GLY A 57 14.90 10.16 -10.48
N ALA A 58 14.39 10.87 -11.49
CA ALA A 58 14.10 10.29 -12.81
C ALA A 58 15.36 9.67 -13.46
N PHE A 59 16.51 10.36 -13.40
CA PHE A 59 17.78 9.81 -13.89
C PHE A 59 18.22 8.55 -13.14
N VAL A 60 18.07 8.50 -11.82
CA VAL A 60 18.38 7.31 -11.01
C VAL A 60 17.46 6.15 -11.39
N ILE A 61 16.16 6.43 -11.58
CA ILE A 61 15.15 5.44 -11.96
C ILE A 61 15.43 4.87 -13.34
N LEU A 62 15.76 5.73 -14.32
CA LEU A 62 16.04 5.29 -15.69
C LEU A 62 17.30 4.41 -15.79
N LYS A 63 18.29 4.61 -14.91
CA LYS A 63 19.49 3.75 -14.83
C LYS A 63 19.21 2.39 -14.17
N ASP A 64 18.32 2.36 -13.16
CA ASP A 64 18.05 1.16 -12.37
C ASP A 64 16.59 1.17 -11.87
N TRP A 65 15.71 0.46 -12.58
CA TRP A 65 14.30 0.35 -12.23
C TRP A 65 14.05 -0.21 -10.83
N ARG A 66 14.98 -1.04 -10.28
CA ARG A 66 14.85 -1.58 -8.92
C ARG A 66 14.98 -0.48 -7.87
N ARG A 67 15.99 0.38 -8.02
CA ARG A 67 16.12 1.57 -7.17
C ARG A 67 14.94 2.50 -7.35
N GLY A 68 14.49 2.65 -8.61
CA GLY A 68 13.29 3.41 -8.94
C GLY A 68 12.05 2.93 -8.19
N LEU A 69 11.86 1.62 -8.09
CA LEU A 69 10.74 1.07 -7.32
C LEU A 69 10.81 1.42 -5.82
N TYR A 70 12.00 1.34 -5.20
CA TYR A 70 12.16 1.72 -3.79
C TYR A 70 11.91 3.22 -3.57
N ILE A 71 12.35 4.08 -4.50
CA ILE A 71 12.06 5.53 -4.49
C ILE A 71 10.56 5.76 -4.62
N PHE A 72 9.90 5.09 -5.57
CA PHE A 72 8.45 5.19 -5.76
C PHE A 72 7.68 4.76 -4.50
N VAL A 73 8.03 3.61 -3.91
CA VAL A 73 7.40 3.15 -2.66
C VAL A 73 7.61 4.16 -1.54
N GLY A 74 8.83 4.68 -1.36
CA GLY A 74 9.09 5.74 -0.38
C GLY A 74 8.25 6.99 -0.64
N TRP A 75 8.14 7.42 -1.90
CA TRP A 75 7.31 8.57 -2.28
C TRP A 75 5.83 8.37 -1.93
N LEU A 76 5.25 7.18 -2.17
CA LEU A 76 3.87 6.88 -1.83
C LEU A 76 3.54 7.16 -0.35
N PHE A 77 4.51 7.01 0.54
CA PHE A 77 4.31 7.26 1.98
C PHE A 77 4.38 8.73 2.35
N PHE A 78 5.26 9.50 1.71
CA PHE A 78 5.56 10.86 2.14
C PHE A 78 5.02 11.95 1.22
N GLU A 79 4.43 11.59 0.08
CA GLU A 79 3.81 12.54 -0.86
C GLU A 79 2.78 13.44 -0.19
N ASP A 80 1.85 12.84 0.55
CA ASP A 80 0.79 13.57 1.24
C ASP A 80 1.34 14.50 2.34
N LEU A 81 2.46 14.13 2.99
CA LEU A 81 3.12 15.00 3.96
C LEU A 81 3.65 16.26 3.28
N ILE A 82 4.35 16.10 2.17
CA ILE A 82 4.85 17.24 1.38
C ILE A 82 3.68 18.11 0.91
N ARG A 83 2.60 17.45 0.44
CA ARG A 83 1.38 18.14 -0.02
C ARG A 83 0.70 18.94 1.09
N LYS A 84 0.68 18.44 2.34
CA LYS A 84 0.16 19.14 3.50
C LYS A 84 0.86 20.49 3.73
N PHE A 85 2.19 20.51 3.60
CA PHE A 85 2.98 21.72 3.86
C PHE A 85 3.04 22.68 2.66
N LEU A 86 2.73 22.22 1.45
CA LEU A 86 2.74 23.00 0.22
C LEU A 86 1.32 23.34 -0.30
N GLY A 87 0.37 23.58 0.60
CA GLY A 87 -0.95 24.11 0.25
C GLY A 87 -1.86 23.13 -0.50
N ASN A 88 -1.74 21.83 -0.27
CA ASN A 88 -2.55 20.77 -0.93
C ASN A 88 -2.42 20.78 -2.47
N ASN A 89 -1.25 21.10 -3.00
CA ASN A 89 -1.01 21.25 -4.43
C ASN A 89 -1.20 19.94 -5.20
N MET A 90 -2.01 20.00 -6.27
CA MET A 90 -2.34 18.82 -7.09
C MET A 90 -1.17 18.32 -7.94
N ALA A 91 -0.18 19.16 -8.28
CA ALA A 91 1.01 18.70 -9.00
C ALA A 91 1.80 17.68 -8.18
N ILE A 92 1.88 17.87 -6.87
CA ILE A 92 2.51 16.92 -5.94
C ILE A 92 1.72 15.62 -5.91
N TYR A 93 0.39 15.70 -5.88
CA TYR A 93 -0.48 14.52 -5.93
C TYR A 93 -0.29 13.66 -7.20
N PHE A 94 -0.03 14.27 -8.35
CA PHE A 94 0.23 13.53 -9.59
C PHE A 94 1.70 13.08 -9.73
N ALA A 95 2.62 13.57 -8.90
CA ALA A 95 4.04 13.19 -8.99
C ALA A 95 4.27 11.67 -8.87
N LYS A 96 3.50 10.96 -8.03
CA LYS A 96 3.57 9.49 -7.93
C LYS A 96 3.22 8.79 -9.24
N ASP A 97 2.27 9.35 -10.00
CA ASP A 97 1.83 8.76 -11.27
C ASP A 97 2.95 8.88 -12.31
N PHE A 98 3.62 10.03 -12.36
CA PHE A 98 4.81 10.21 -13.20
C PHE A 98 5.96 9.30 -12.76
N LEU A 99 6.22 9.19 -11.45
CA LEU A 99 7.27 8.31 -10.93
C LEU A 99 7.03 6.85 -11.32
N VAL A 100 5.81 6.34 -11.16
CA VAL A 100 5.52 4.95 -11.53
C VAL A 100 5.62 4.72 -13.04
N ILE A 101 5.23 5.70 -13.88
CA ILE A 101 5.40 5.63 -15.32
C ILE A 101 6.89 5.56 -15.70
N ILE A 102 7.75 6.36 -15.05
CA ILE A 102 9.20 6.31 -15.29
C ILE A 102 9.77 4.94 -14.86
N VAL A 103 9.29 4.38 -13.75
CA VAL A 103 9.64 3.01 -13.33
C VAL A 103 9.24 2.00 -14.40
N TYR A 104 8.04 2.10 -14.99
CA TYR A 104 7.59 1.22 -16.07
C TYR A 104 8.45 1.36 -17.33
N LEU A 105 8.79 2.58 -17.72
CA LEU A 105 9.68 2.82 -18.86
C LEU A 105 11.06 2.19 -18.64
N SER A 106 11.66 2.41 -17.46
CA SER A 106 12.96 1.82 -17.12
C SER A 106 12.88 0.28 -17.07
N PHE A 107 11.80 -0.26 -16.50
CA PHE A 107 11.54 -1.70 -16.48
C PHE A 107 11.36 -2.27 -17.90
N PHE A 108 10.61 -1.59 -18.76
CA PHE A 108 10.41 -2.00 -20.15
C PHE A 108 11.70 -2.01 -20.96
N ILE A 109 12.57 -1.01 -20.76
CA ILE A 109 13.92 -0.98 -21.38
C ILE A 109 14.73 -2.20 -20.91
N ALA A 110 14.71 -2.51 -19.61
CA ALA A 110 15.41 -3.67 -19.06
C ALA A 110 14.81 -5.00 -19.59
N TRP A 111 13.50 -5.07 -19.78
CA TRP A 111 12.81 -6.22 -20.36
C TRP A 111 13.20 -6.42 -21.84
N ARG A 112 13.16 -5.37 -22.65
CA ARG A 112 13.61 -5.41 -24.05
C ARG A 112 15.07 -5.86 -24.16
N ALA A 113 15.92 -5.43 -23.23
CA ALA A 113 17.32 -5.86 -23.13
C ALA A 113 17.49 -7.29 -22.58
N LYS A 114 16.42 -8.05 -22.34
CA LYS A 114 16.40 -9.41 -21.76
C LYS A 114 17.09 -9.51 -20.39
N LYS A 115 17.16 -8.40 -19.64
CA LYS A 115 17.79 -8.35 -18.31
C LYS A 115 16.84 -8.71 -17.18
N VAL A 116 15.55 -8.86 -17.47
CA VAL A 116 14.52 -9.20 -16.49
C VAL A 116 13.68 -10.40 -16.93
N GLN A 117 13.22 -11.17 -15.97
CA GLN A 117 12.29 -12.28 -16.19
C GLN A 117 10.86 -11.76 -16.02
N THR A 118 10.02 -12.05 -16.97
CA THR A 118 8.59 -11.75 -16.90
C THR A 118 7.79 -13.06 -16.86
N PHE A 119 6.53 -12.94 -16.47
CA PHE A 119 5.60 -14.06 -16.49
C PHE A 119 4.27 -13.61 -17.08
N ARG A 120 3.48 -14.59 -17.51
CA ARG A 120 2.12 -14.36 -17.95
C ARG A 120 1.17 -14.71 -16.79
N PRO A 121 0.42 -13.72 -16.25
CA PRO A 121 -0.52 -13.98 -15.17
C PRO A 121 -1.60 -14.98 -15.58
N PRO A 122 -1.96 -15.96 -14.75
CA PRO A 122 -3.00 -16.95 -15.09
C PRO A 122 -4.38 -16.33 -15.34
N PHE A 123 -4.66 -15.17 -14.75
CA PHE A 123 -5.92 -14.42 -14.86
C PHE A 123 -5.89 -13.32 -15.95
N LEU A 124 -4.88 -13.35 -16.85
CA LEU A 124 -4.70 -12.29 -17.86
C LEU A 124 -5.93 -12.09 -18.74
N MET A 125 -6.63 -13.15 -19.13
CA MET A 125 -7.83 -13.04 -19.99
C MET A 125 -8.98 -12.35 -19.26
N ALA A 126 -9.26 -12.73 -18.01
CA ALA A 126 -10.27 -12.06 -17.20
C ALA A 126 -9.93 -10.57 -16.99
N PHE A 127 -8.65 -10.27 -16.75
CA PHE A 127 -8.17 -8.90 -16.65
C PHE A 127 -8.36 -8.12 -17.96
N LEU A 128 -7.99 -8.68 -19.11
CA LEU A 128 -8.11 -7.99 -20.40
C LEU A 128 -9.57 -7.69 -20.76
N ILE A 129 -10.49 -8.63 -20.48
CA ILE A 129 -11.92 -8.40 -20.72
C ILE A 129 -12.44 -7.24 -19.85
N PHE A 130 -12.10 -7.24 -18.56
CA PHE A 130 -12.46 -6.15 -17.64
C PHE A 130 -11.81 -4.82 -18.05
N PHE A 131 -10.53 -4.84 -18.45
CA PHE A 131 -9.81 -3.66 -18.94
C PHE A 131 -10.48 -3.03 -20.16
N TRP A 132 -10.84 -3.84 -21.17
CA TRP A 132 -11.49 -3.33 -22.38
C TRP A 132 -12.91 -2.82 -22.11
N LEU A 133 -13.64 -3.42 -21.19
CA LEU A 133 -14.90 -2.83 -20.72
C LEU A 133 -14.64 -1.45 -20.09
N GLY A 134 -13.64 -1.32 -19.21
CA GLY A 134 -13.27 -0.05 -18.60
C GLY A 134 -12.90 1.00 -19.65
N VAL A 135 -12.10 0.64 -20.66
CA VAL A 135 -11.75 1.54 -21.77
C VAL A 135 -12.99 1.95 -22.57
N ALA A 136 -13.90 1.02 -22.86
CA ALA A 136 -15.15 1.33 -23.56
C ALA A 136 -16.03 2.31 -22.74
N GLN A 137 -16.06 2.14 -21.43
CA GLN A 137 -16.82 3.00 -20.51
C GLN A 137 -16.25 4.43 -20.36
N VAL A 138 -15.01 4.68 -20.80
CA VAL A 138 -14.49 6.07 -20.92
C VAL A 138 -15.33 6.91 -21.89
N PHE A 139 -15.86 6.26 -22.93
CA PHE A 139 -16.66 6.90 -23.98
C PHE A 139 -18.18 6.79 -23.71
N ASN A 140 -18.59 6.43 -22.50
CA ASN A 140 -20.00 6.34 -22.15
C ASN A 140 -20.66 7.73 -22.25
N PRO A 141 -21.70 7.91 -23.08
CA PRO A 141 -22.35 9.20 -23.30
C PRO A 141 -23.10 9.73 -22.07
N ALA A 142 -23.29 8.90 -21.05
CA ALA A 142 -23.88 9.31 -19.78
C ALA A 142 -22.88 9.95 -18.82
N SER A 143 -21.57 9.84 -19.09
CA SER A 143 -20.53 10.49 -18.28
C SER A 143 -20.58 12.00 -18.51
N ALA A 144 -20.58 12.76 -17.41
CA ALA A 144 -20.59 14.23 -17.49
C ALA A 144 -19.29 14.81 -18.07
N SER A 145 -18.21 14.06 -18.07
CA SER A 145 -16.92 14.49 -18.61
C SER A 145 -16.07 13.30 -19.03
N PHE A 146 -15.44 13.39 -20.21
CA PHE A 146 -14.41 12.44 -20.65
C PHE A 146 -13.24 12.28 -19.66
N LEU A 147 -12.88 13.37 -18.94
CA LEU A 147 -11.81 13.33 -17.95
C LEU A 147 -12.17 12.47 -16.72
N TYR A 148 -13.46 12.26 -16.42
CA TYR A 148 -13.86 11.27 -15.40
C TYR A 148 -13.47 9.86 -15.83
N GLY A 149 -13.68 9.54 -17.12
CA GLY A 149 -13.25 8.25 -17.68
C GLY A 149 -11.74 8.03 -17.59
N ILE A 150 -10.94 9.06 -17.91
CA ILE A 150 -9.47 8.99 -17.75
C ILE A 150 -9.07 8.79 -16.29
N LEU A 151 -9.70 9.51 -15.36
CA LEU A 151 -9.49 9.32 -13.92
C LEU A 151 -9.82 7.89 -13.51
N GLY A 152 -10.95 7.35 -13.96
CA GLY A 152 -11.36 5.98 -13.69
C GLY A 152 -10.35 4.97 -14.19
N VAL A 153 -9.92 5.06 -15.46
CA VAL A 153 -8.88 4.17 -16.02
C VAL A 153 -7.60 4.22 -15.20
N LYS A 154 -7.18 5.41 -14.76
CA LYS A 154 -6.04 5.58 -13.86
C LYS A 154 -6.24 4.81 -12.56
N LEU A 155 -7.37 4.99 -11.88
CA LEU A 155 -7.63 4.41 -10.56
C LEU A 155 -7.76 2.88 -10.60
N TYR A 156 -8.32 2.35 -11.68
CA TYR A 156 -8.48 0.90 -11.83
C TYR A 156 -7.23 0.19 -12.35
N PHE A 157 -6.43 0.83 -13.23
CA PHE A 157 -5.45 0.08 -14.03
C PHE A 157 -4.00 0.57 -13.95
N LEU A 158 -3.73 1.80 -13.48
CA LEU A 158 -2.38 2.39 -13.51
C LEU A 158 -1.34 1.52 -12.77
N TYR A 159 -1.71 0.91 -11.66
CA TYR A 159 -0.79 0.15 -10.83
C TYR A 159 -0.70 -1.34 -11.19
N VAL A 160 -1.54 -1.84 -12.09
CA VAL A 160 -1.53 -3.25 -12.51
C VAL A 160 -0.16 -3.73 -13.02
N PRO A 161 0.61 -2.95 -13.82
CA PRO A 161 1.92 -3.37 -14.29
C PRO A 161 2.96 -3.56 -13.17
N LEU A 162 2.73 -3.02 -11.94
CA LEU A 162 3.58 -3.30 -10.79
C LEU A 162 3.67 -4.80 -10.47
N MET A 163 2.70 -5.59 -10.89
CA MET A 163 2.77 -7.04 -10.76
C MET A 163 3.96 -7.64 -11.53
N LEU A 164 4.23 -7.16 -12.75
CA LEU A 164 5.38 -7.60 -13.54
C LEU A 164 6.70 -7.13 -12.90
N VAL A 165 6.69 -5.90 -12.38
CA VAL A 165 7.83 -5.32 -11.65
C VAL A 165 8.10 -6.12 -10.37
N GLY A 166 7.08 -6.42 -9.58
CA GLY A 166 7.17 -7.20 -8.34
C GLY A 166 7.69 -8.62 -8.58
N TYR A 167 7.22 -9.29 -9.64
CA TYR A 167 7.73 -10.60 -10.04
C TYR A 167 9.24 -10.58 -10.34
N SER A 168 9.69 -9.55 -11.05
CA SER A 168 11.08 -9.41 -11.48
C SER A 168 12.00 -8.82 -10.40
N LEU A 169 11.41 -8.17 -9.37
CA LEU A 169 12.16 -7.57 -8.27
C LEU A 169 12.92 -8.62 -7.47
N ILE A 170 12.27 -9.75 -7.20
CA ILE A 170 12.76 -10.76 -6.27
C ILE A 170 13.41 -11.91 -7.05
N ASN A 171 14.72 -11.97 -7.04
CA ASN A 171 15.51 -13.05 -7.64
C ASN A 171 16.10 -14.00 -6.61
N SER A 172 16.19 -13.55 -5.36
CA SER A 172 16.82 -14.30 -4.27
C SER A 172 16.08 -14.08 -2.94
N GLU A 173 16.35 -14.95 -1.97
CA GLU A 173 15.89 -14.79 -0.59
C GLU A 173 16.37 -13.46 0.00
N THR A 174 17.58 -13.01 -0.36
CA THR A 174 18.14 -11.74 0.10
C THR A 174 17.35 -10.54 -0.42
N ASP A 175 16.92 -10.57 -1.69
CA ASP A 175 16.10 -9.51 -2.27
C ASP A 175 14.74 -9.41 -1.56
N LEU A 176 14.11 -10.57 -1.28
CA LEU A 176 12.85 -10.62 -0.54
C LEU A 176 13.01 -10.01 0.86
N ARG A 177 14.04 -10.44 1.59
CA ARG A 177 14.32 -9.91 2.93
C ARG A 177 14.58 -8.41 2.89
N ARG A 178 15.35 -7.91 1.93
CA ARG A 178 15.62 -6.48 1.75
C ARG A 178 14.33 -5.70 1.51
N PHE A 179 13.45 -6.22 0.65
CA PHE A 179 12.16 -5.58 0.37
C PHE A 179 11.29 -5.49 1.62
N PHE A 180 11.12 -6.59 2.36
CA PHE A 180 10.32 -6.58 3.59
C PHE A 180 10.94 -5.73 4.70
N PHE A 181 12.26 -5.73 4.84
CA PHE A 181 12.96 -4.86 5.79
C PHE A 181 12.74 -3.38 5.50
N PHE A 182 12.90 -2.99 4.25
CA PHE A 182 12.64 -1.61 3.81
C PHE A 182 11.22 -1.18 4.16
N ASN A 183 10.24 -2.02 3.85
CA ASN A 183 8.84 -1.75 4.18
C ASN A 183 8.61 -1.70 5.70
N CYS A 184 9.20 -2.59 6.50
CA CYS A 184 9.08 -2.52 7.95
C CYS A 184 9.59 -1.18 8.52
N ILE A 185 10.68 -0.64 7.99
CA ILE A 185 11.19 0.68 8.40
C ILE A 185 10.18 1.78 8.07
N LEU A 186 9.62 1.78 6.86
CA LEU A 186 8.62 2.77 6.45
C LEU A 186 7.35 2.65 7.31
N PHE A 187 6.86 1.44 7.53
CA PHE A 187 5.67 1.19 8.35
C PHE A 187 5.88 1.63 9.79
N LEU A 188 7.05 1.32 10.36
CA LEU A 188 7.41 1.74 11.72
C LEU A 188 7.42 3.28 11.83
N ALA A 189 8.03 3.96 10.85
CA ALA A 189 8.08 5.42 10.84
C ALA A 189 6.68 6.03 10.74
N VAL A 190 5.87 5.59 9.77
CA VAL A 190 4.53 6.18 9.54
C VAL A 190 3.55 5.83 10.66
N ALA A 191 3.54 4.58 11.14
CA ALA A 191 2.70 4.19 12.26
C ALA A 191 3.12 4.89 13.56
N GLY A 192 4.44 5.04 13.80
CA GLY A 192 4.98 5.77 14.94
C GLY A 192 4.58 7.25 14.93
N LEU A 193 4.65 7.91 13.76
CA LEU A 193 4.16 9.28 13.59
C LEU A 193 2.65 9.39 13.84
N GLY A 194 1.86 8.39 13.45
CA GLY A 194 0.43 8.33 13.76
C GLY A 194 0.13 8.20 15.25
N VAL A 195 0.91 7.37 15.97
CA VAL A 195 0.81 7.27 17.44
C VAL A 195 1.19 8.60 18.08
N ALA A 196 2.31 9.20 17.67
CA ALA A 196 2.74 10.51 18.17
C ALA A 196 1.67 11.59 17.93
N GLN A 197 1.07 11.62 16.74
CA GLN A 197 0.00 12.56 16.42
C GLN A 197 -1.26 12.33 17.29
N SER A 198 -1.57 11.07 17.63
CA SER A 198 -2.69 10.74 18.50
C SER A 198 -2.52 11.28 19.92
N ILE A 199 -1.27 11.46 20.36
CA ILE A 199 -0.90 11.95 21.69
C ILE A 199 -0.74 13.47 21.70
N LEU A 200 0.02 14.00 20.71
CA LEU A 200 0.35 15.42 20.60
C LEU A 200 -0.81 16.28 20.07
N GLY A 201 -1.80 15.63 19.45
CA GLY A 201 -3.00 16.30 18.94
C GLY A 201 -2.94 16.64 17.44
N PRO A 202 -4.05 17.23 16.92
CA PRO A 202 -4.24 17.44 15.48
C PRO A 202 -3.27 18.43 14.86
N SER A 203 -2.70 19.37 15.60
CA SER A 203 -1.72 20.34 15.08
C SER A 203 -0.38 19.70 14.71
N PHE A 204 -0.06 18.55 15.32
CA PHE A 204 1.15 17.81 14.94
C PHE A 204 1.01 17.24 13.53
N LEU A 205 1.93 17.56 12.63
CA LEU A 205 1.95 17.21 11.21
C LEU A 205 0.80 17.76 10.35
N ASN A 206 -0.09 18.58 10.90
CA ASN A 206 -1.15 19.26 10.15
C ASN A 206 -0.99 20.77 10.29
N PRO A 207 -0.51 21.46 9.23
CA PRO A 207 -0.42 22.92 9.22
C PRO A 207 -1.78 23.59 9.43
N SER A 208 -1.79 24.80 10.02
CA SER A 208 -3.02 25.49 10.39
C SER A 208 -3.95 25.80 9.21
N HIS A 209 -3.39 26.07 8.02
CA HIS A 209 -4.18 26.32 6.81
C HIS A 209 -4.96 25.09 6.31
N LEU A 210 -4.51 23.86 6.63
CA LEU A 210 -5.25 22.62 6.31
C LEU A 210 -6.34 22.33 7.32
N GLN A 211 -6.24 22.85 8.54
CA GLN A 211 -7.29 22.64 9.55
C GLN A 211 -8.61 23.27 9.15
N ALA A 212 -8.58 24.37 8.39
CA ALA A 212 -9.78 25.00 7.83
C ALA A 212 -10.43 24.19 6.71
N ASP A 213 -9.63 23.42 5.94
CA ASP A 213 -10.12 22.58 4.85
C ASP A 213 -10.59 21.19 5.31
N ILE A 214 -10.18 20.77 6.52
CA ILE A 214 -10.64 19.51 7.13
C ILE A 214 -12.01 19.77 7.76
N ARG A 215 -13.03 19.78 6.93
CA ARG A 215 -14.39 20.13 7.30
C ARG A 215 -15.02 19.05 8.17
N GLY A 216 -15.41 19.46 9.36
CA GLY A 216 -16.32 18.73 10.25
C GLY A 216 -15.64 17.93 11.34
N LEU A 217 -16.16 18.05 12.56
CA LEU A 217 -15.75 17.27 13.73
C LEU A 217 -15.77 15.77 13.45
N SER A 218 -16.75 15.29 12.65
CA SER A 218 -16.96 13.88 12.35
C SER A 218 -15.84 13.23 11.54
N THR A 219 -15.07 14.00 10.77
CA THR A 219 -13.95 13.45 9.96
C THR A 219 -12.67 13.32 10.78
N ASN A 220 -12.45 14.22 11.73
CA ASN A 220 -11.23 14.26 12.55
C ASN A 220 -11.39 13.61 13.91
N TYR A 221 -12.62 13.48 14.38
CA TYR A 221 -12.94 12.88 15.67
C TYR A 221 -14.01 11.81 15.50
N ARG A 222 -13.90 10.79 16.35
CA ARG A 222 -14.97 9.84 16.56
C ARG A 222 -15.59 10.16 17.90
N ILE A 223 -16.91 10.25 17.94
CA ILE A 223 -17.67 10.50 19.17
C ILE A 223 -18.10 9.16 19.75
N ALA A 224 -17.87 8.95 21.04
CA ALA A 224 -18.42 7.84 21.78
C ALA A 224 -19.92 8.11 22.02
N PRO A 225 -20.86 7.28 21.52
CA PRO A 225 -22.29 7.63 21.44
C PRO A 225 -22.96 7.86 22.80
N LEU A 226 -22.50 7.16 23.86
CA LEU A 226 -23.12 7.22 25.21
C LEU A 226 -22.45 8.26 26.08
N THR A 227 -21.12 8.43 26.01
CA THR A 227 -20.40 9.36 26.89
C THR A 227 -20.14 10.72 26.25
N GLY A 228 -20.25 10.84 24.92
CA GLY A 228 -19.91 12.05 24.18
C GLY A 228 -18.40 12.32 24.06
N GLU A 229 -17.55 11.43 24.57
CA GLU A 229 -16.10 11.56 24.53
C GLU A 229 -15.57 11.57 23.09
N LEU A 230 -14.62 12.49 22.82
CA LEU A 230 -14.05 12.71 21.49
C LEU A 230 -12.70 12.00 21.35
N ALA A 231 -12.64 11.00 20.48
CA ALA A 231 -11.41 10.32 20.12
C ALA A 231 -10.85 10.88 18.80
N TYR A 232 -9.70 11.53 18.84
CA TYR A 232 -9.03 12.05 17.64
C TYR A 232 -8.57 10.91 16.71
N ARG A 233 -8.82 11.08 15.42
CA ARG A 233 -8.45 10.16 14.35
C ARG A 233 -7.19 10.68 13.63
N PRO A 234 -6.01 10.12 13.91
CA PRO A 234 -4.77 10.61 13.32
C PRO A 234 -4.75 10.37 11.80
N THR A 235 -4.13 11.30 11.10
CA THR A 235 -3.84 11.20 9.67
C THR A 235 -2.40 10.78 9.40
N SER A 236 -1.54 10.86 10.41
CA SER A 236 -0.09 10.66 10.30
C SER A 236 0.48 11.55 9.17
N VAL A 237 1.22 10.96 8.25
CA VAL A 237 1.78 11.63 7.09
C VAL A 237 0.74 11.94 5.98
N PHE A 238 -0.45 11.34 6.05
CA PHE A 238 -1.47 11.46 5.00
C PHE A 238 -2.40 12.66 5.21
N VAL A 239 -3.06 13.07 4.13
CA VAL A 239 -4.09 14.13 4.16
C VAL A 239 -5.38 13.64 4.82
N SER A 240 -5.67 12.33 4.75
CA SER A 240 -6.89 11.77 5.34
C SER A 240 -6.59 10.64 6.32
N SER A 241 -7.43 10.53 7.36
CA SER A 241 -7.37 9.41 8.31
C SER A 241 -7.69 8.07 7.63
N GLY A 242 -8.51 8.06 6.57
CA GLY A 242 -8.82 6.85 5.79
C GLY A 242 -7.58 6.20 5.19
N ARG A 243 -6.72 6.97 4.51
CA ARG A 243 -5.45 6.44 3.96
C ARG A 243 -4.50 5.89 5.02
N PHE A 244 -4.40 6.59 6.15
CA PHE A 244 -3.60 6.07 7.26
C PHE A 244 -4.14 4.72 7.74
N GLN A 245 -5.47 4.59 7.81
CA GLN A 245 -6.13 3.36 8.19
C GLN A 245 -5.88 2.23 7.20
N ASP A 246 -5.98 2.49 5.91
CA ASP A 246 -5.72 1.52 4.85
C ASP A 246 -4.26 1.05 4.89
N LEU A 247 -3.31 1.99 5.09
CA LEU A 247 -1.92 1.62 5.31
C LEU A 247 -1.74 0.69 6.51
N LEU A 248 -2.41 0.94 7.64
CA LEU A 248 -2.29 0.10 8.83
C LEU A 248 -2.71 -1.35 8.55
N ILE A 249 -3.70 -1.59 7.67
CA ILE A 249 -4.13 -2.93 7.30
C ILE A 249 -3.05 -3.67 6.49
N VAL A 250 -2.53 -3.05 5.42
CA VAL A 250 -1.49 -3.69 4.59
C VAL A 250 -0.19 -3.88 5.37
N SER A 251 0.18 -2.90 6.19
CA SER A 251 1.40 -2.97 7.00
C SER A 251 1.32 -4.05 8.08
N TRP A 252 0.14 -4.23 8.71
CA TRP A 252 -0.13 -5.32 9.65
C TRP A 252 0.09 -6.68 9.00
N LEU A 253 -0.56 -6.91 7.87
CA LEU A 253 -0.46 -8.16 7.12
C LEU A 253 0.98 -8.46 6.68
N MET A 254 1.67 -7.48 6.08
CA MET A 254 3.06 -7.67 5.65
C MET A 254 3.99 -7.97 6.82
N SER A 255 3.81 -7.29 7.95
CA SER A 255 4.62 -7.52 9.15
C SER A 255 4.35 -8.89 9.77
N LEU A 256 3.08 -9.35 9.78
CA LEU A 256 2.70 -10.71 10.20
C LEU A 256 3.36 -11.77 9.33
N GLY A 257 3.26 -11.64 8.00
CA GLY A 257 3.86 -12.58 7.05
C GLY A 257 5.36 -12.66 7.18
N PHE A 258 6.02 -11.50 7.27
CA PHE A 258 7.46 -11.43 7.42
C PHE A 258 7.93 -11.92 8.80
N GLY A 259 7.23 -11.56 9.88
CA GLY A 259 7.49 -12.08 11.22
C GLY A 259 7.40 -13.60 11.28
N GLY A 260 6.34 -14.19 10.69
CA GLY A 260 6.16 -15.63 10.55
C GLY A 260 7.32 -16.30 9.80
N TYR A 261 7.73 -15.73 8.66
CA TYR A 261 8.88 -16.19 7.90
C TYR A 261 10.17 -16.13 8.75
N LEU A 262 10.43 -15.03 9.47
CA LEU A 262 11.63 -14.88 10.30
C LEU A 262 11.64 -15.85 11.49
N ILE A 263 10.49 -16.22 12.06
CA ILE A 263 10.41 -17.25 13.11
C ILE A 263 10.95 -18.59 12.57
N LEU A 264 10.60 -18.94 11.35
CA LEU A 264 10.94 -20.24 10.75
C LEU A 264 12.36 -20.27 10.18
N ARG A 265 12.84 -19.16 9.60
CA ARG A 265 14.06 -19.15 8.78
C ARG A 265 15.27 -18.43 9.40
N SER A 266 15.08 -17.32 10.08
CA SER A 266 16.18 -16.45 10.51
C SER A 266 15.90 -15.74 11.83
N ARG A 267 16.93 -15.57 12.67
CA ARG A 267 16.83 -14.72 13.87
C ARG A 267 17.04 -13.23 13.56
N GLN A 268 17.81 -12.95 12.52
CA GLN A 268 18.19 -11.57 12.15
C GLN A 268 16.96 -10.80 11.63
N GLY A 269 16.68 -9.67 12.25
CA GLY A 269 15.57 -8.78 11.89
C GLY A 269 14.26 -9.04 12.60
N ARG A 270 14.17 -10.05 13.49
CA ARG A 270 12.95 -10.32 14.27
C ARG A 270 12.55 -9.13 15.13
N THR A 271 13.51 -8.48 15.78
CA THR A 271 13.25 -7.32 16.64
C THR A 271 12.58 -6.20 15.85
N LEU A 272 13.07 -5.89 14.64
CA LEU A 272 12.44 -4.89 13.78
C LEU A 272 11.02 -5.31 13.38
N ALA A 273 10.83 -6.54 12.87
CA ALA A 273 9.52 -7.01 12.44
C ALA A 273 8.48 -7.01 13.57
N PHE A 274 8.84 -7.53 14.75
CA PHE A 274 7.93 -7.54 15.91
C PHE A 274 7.73 -6.16 16.53
N GLY A 275 8.77 -5.32 16.55
CA GLY A 275 8.65 -3.92 16.95
C GLY A 275 7.70 -3.14 16.04
N THR A 276 7.83 -3.35 14.73
CA THR A 276 6.91 -2.78 13.74
C THR A 276 5.48 -3.26 13.97
N MET A 277 5.26 -4.57 14.18
CA MET A 277 3.94 -5.11 14.50
C MET A 277 3.34 -4.47 15.76
N ALA A 278 4.14 -4.31 16.81
CA ALA A 278 3.70 -3.69 18.07
C ALA A 278 3.25 -2.23 17.86
N VAL A 279 4.04 -1.45 17.13
CA VAL A 279 3.71 -0.06 16.82
C VAL A 279 2.47 0.04 15.92
N ILE A 280 2.32 -0.85 14.91
CA ILE A 280 1.13 -0.91 14.06
C ILE A 280 -0.11 -1.28 14.88
N ALA A 281 -0.02 -2.24 15.79
CA ALA A 281 -1.13 -2.60 16.70
C ALA A 281 -1.55 -1.41 17.56
N GLY A 282 -0.57 -0.70 18.16
CA GLY A 282 -0.81 0.53 18.90
C GLY A 282 -1.44 1.63 18.04
N ALA A 283 -0.92 1.86 16.82
CA ALA A 283 -1.46 2.83 15.89
C ALA A 283 -2.89 2.47 15.43
N SER A 284 -3.19 1.18 15.22
CA SER A 284 -4.54 0.69 14.89
C SER A 284 -5.54 0.98 16.00
N PHE A 285 -5.16 0.75 17.25
CA PHE A 285 -5.98 1.11 18.41
C PHE A 285 -6.14 2.64 18.50
N MET A 286 -5.04 3.38 18.40
CA MET A 286 -5.05 4.84 18.49
C MET A 286 -5.75 5.54 17.31
N SER A 287 -6.02 4.83 16.21
CA SER A 287 -6.74 5.36 15.05
C SER A 287 -8.22 5.68 15.30
N ALA A 288 -8.79 5.20 16.41
CA ALA A 288 -10.22 5.25 16.71
C ALA A 288 -11.12 4.74 15.58
N SER A 289 -10.58 3.85 14.72
CA SER A 289 -11.27 3.26 13.60
C SER A 289 -11.67 1.82 13.88
N ARG A 290 -12.98 1.60 13.99
CA ARG A 290 -13.55 0.26 14.19
C ARG A 290 -13.16 -0.69 13.05
N GLY A 291 -13.22 -0.20 11.82
CA GLY A 291 -12.90 -0.99 10.63
C GLY A 291 -11.46 -1.52 10.67
N VAL A 292 -10.47 -0.66 10.90
CA VAL A 292 -9.06 -1.07 11.01
C VAL A 292 -8.85 -2.07 12.14
N PHE A 293 -9.46 -1.79 13.30
CA PHE A 293 -9.35 -2.68 14.45
C PHE A 293 -9.90 -4.08 14.10
N MET A 294 -11.10 -4.16 13.54
CA MET A 294 -11.74 -5.41 13.13
C MET A 294 -10.97 -6.16 12.04
N TRP A 295 -10.54 -5.44 10.98
CA TRP A 295 -9.76 -6.05 9.89
C TRP A 295 -8.41 -6.58 10.37
N ASN A 296 -7.70 -5.86 11.24
CA ASN A 296 -6.41 -6.30 11.76
C ASN A 296 -6.56 -7.47 12.74
N MET A 297 -7.54 -7.44 13.64
CA MET A 297 -7.83 -8.56 14.54
C MET A 297 -8.25 -9.81 13.79
N GLY A 298 -9.26 -9.69 12.90
CA GLY A 298 -9.75 -10.80 12.09
C GLY A 298 -8.65 -11.39 11.18
N SER A 299 -7.87 -10.53 10.52
CA SER A 299 -6.73 -10.98 9.70
C SER A 299 -5.65 -11.65 10.53
N GLY A 300 -5.39 -11.16 11.76
CA GLY A 300 -4.46 -11.79 12.69
C GLY A 300 -4.87 -13.22 13.02
N LEU A 301 -6.16 -13.45 13.29
CA LEU A 301 -6.70 -14.79 13.57
C LEU A 301 -6.61 -15.71 12.34
N VAL A 302 -6.98 -15.22 11.15
CA VAL A 302 -6.91 -15.99 9.91
C VAL A 302 -5.46 -16.37 9.57
N VAL A 303 -4.52 -15.43 9.71
CA VAL A 303 -3.09 -15.69 9.47
C VAL A 303 -2.53 -16.65 10.51
N ALA A 304 -2.93 -16.56 11.78
CA ALA A 304 -2.54 -17.50 12.82
C ALA A 304 -3.07 -18.91 12.53
N ALA A 305 -4.33 -19.05 12.12
CA ALA A 305 -4.91 -20.32 11.71
C ALA A 305 -4.19 -20.93 10.49
N ALA A 306 -3.87 -20.11 9.50
CA ALA A 306 -3.11 -20.54 8.32
C ALA A 306 -1.67 -20.94 8.67
N PHE A 307 -1.05 -20.25 9.61
CA PHE A 307 0.28 -20.60 10.12
C PHE A 307 0.26 -21.95 10.83
N LEU A 308 -0.77 -22.22 11.65
CA LEU A 308 -0.96 -23.54 12.28
C LEU A 308 -1.25 -24.65 11.26
N TRP A 309 -2.11 -24.37 10.27
CA TRP A 309 -2.44 -25.34 9.21
C TRP A 309 -1.23 -25.68 8.34
N GLY A 310 -0.36 -24.74 8.10
CA GLY A 310 0.69 -24.84 7.07
C GLY A 310 2.09 -25.14 7.58
N ALA A 311 2.31 -25.10 8.88
CA ALA A 311 3.65 -25.28 9.42
C ALA A 311 3.98 -26.76 9.67
N PRO A 312 5.15 -27.24 9.24
CA PRO A 312 5.71 -28.52 9.69
C PRO A 312 6.31 -28.30 11.08
N TRP A 313 5.48 -28.35 12.11
CA TRP A 313 5.96 -28.15 13.46
C TRP A 313 6.76 -29.37 13.95
N ARG A 314 8.08 -29.23 13.92
CA ARG A 314 8.89 -29.98 14.86
C ARG A 314 8.68 -29.34 16.24
N GLN A 315 8.51 -30.15 17.27
CA GLN A 315 8.22 -29.68 18.63
C GLN A 315 9.14 -28.53 19.10
N ARG A 316 10.42 -28.55 18.71
CA ARG A 316 11.40 -27.48 19.00
C ARG A 316 11.11 -26.16 18.28
N GLU A 317 10.50 -26.19 17.11
CA GLU A 317 10.15 -24.99 16.33
C GLU A 317 8.87 -24.35 16.85
N ALA A 318 7.89 -25.19 17.21
CA ALA A 318 6.68 -24.78 17.88
C ALA A 318 6.98 -24.05 19.20
N MET A 319 7.86 -24.62 20.04
CA MET A 319 8.27 -24.00 21.30
C MET A 319 9.06 -22.70 21.12
N ARG A 320 9.84 -22.56 20.03
CA ARG A 320 10.51 -21.30 19.71
C ARG A 320 9.53 -20.22 19.27
N ALA A 321 8.57 -20.59 18.42
CA ALA A 321 7.52 -19.69 17.98
C ALA A 321 6.65 -19.23 19.16
N LEU A 322 6.21 -20.15 19.99
CA LEU A 322 5.42 -19.84 21.19
C LEU A 322 6.16 -18.85 22.12
N ARG A 323 7.44 -19.12 22.42
CA ARG A 323 8.27 -18.21 23.24
C ARG A 323 8.48 -16.84 22.57
N ALA A 324 8.62 -16.77 21.25
CA ALA A 324 8.74 -15.51 20.54
C ALA A 324 7.44 -14.71 20.62
N ILE A 325 6.29 -15.36 20.42
CA ILE A 325 4.95 -14.75 20.54
C ILE A 325 4.71 -14.27 21.98
N GLN A 326 4.98 -15.11 22.98
CA GLN A 326 4.82 -14.74 24.38
C GLN A 326 5.65 -13.51 24.77
N ARG A 327 6.94 -13.46 24.36
CA ARG A 327 7.80 -12.30 24.62
C ARG A 327 7.28 -11.04 23.92
N SER A 328 6.83 -11.17 22.67
CA SER A 328 6.27 -10.04 21.92
C SER A 328 5.00 -9.52 22.57
N LEU A 329 4.09 -10.40 23.00
CA LEU A 329 2.87 -10.04 23.70
C LEU A 329 3.17 -9.38 25.05
N LEU A 330 4.17 -9.88 25.79
CA LEU A 330 4.59 -9.27 27.05
C LEU A 330 5.13 -7.84 26.84
N VAL A 331 6.01 -7.64 25.84
CA VAL A 331 6.56 -6.31 25.53
C VAL A 331 5.45 -5.35 25.09
N VAL A 332 4.57 -5.81 24.20
CA VAL A 332 3.42 -5.01 23.74
C VAL A 332 2.48 -4.68 24.91
N GLY A 333 2.18 -5.67 25.74
CA GLY A 333 1.34 -5.47 26.92
C GLY A 333 1.91 -4.45 27.90
N LEU A 334 3.21 -4.57 28.23
CA LEU A 334 3.90 -3.60 29.10
C LEU A 334 3.94 -2.20 28.48
N ALA A 335 4.21 -2.09 27.17
CA ALA A 335 4.19 -0.81 26.45
C ALA A 335 2.79 -0.18 26.48
N LEU A 336 1.73 -0.97 26.26
CA LEU A 336 0.35 -0.50 26.34
C LEU A 336 -0.01 -0.03 27.75
N ILE A 337 0.34 -0.81 28.80
CA ILE A 337 0.10 -0.42 30.19
C ILE A 337 0.82 0.90 30.52
N ALA A 338 2.08 1.04 30.09
CA ALA A 338 2.83 2.28 30.29
C ALA A 338 2.17 3.47 29.56
N LEU A 339 1.73 3.27 28.31
CA LEU A 339 1.03 4.31 27.55
C LEU A 339 -0.32 4.70 28.19
N VAL A 340 -1.10 3.73 28.66
CA VAL A 340 -2.35 3.99 29.40
C VAL A 340 -2.08 4.79 30.66
N GLY A 341 -1.04 4.42 31.42
CA GLY A 341 -0.66 5.13 32.65
C GLY A 341 -0.21 6.57 32.40
N VAL A 342 0.47 6.83 31.28
CA VAL A 342 0.97 8.18 30.95
C VAL A 342 -0.11 9.05 30.25
N PHE A 343 -0.99 8.43 29.45
CA PHE A 343 -1.99 9.13 28.62
C PHE A 343 -3.42 8.60 28.84
N PRO A 344 -3.95 8.60 30.09
CA PRO A 344 -5.21 7.94 30.41
C PRO A 344 -6.42 8.51 29.66
N ARG A 345 -6.47 9.81 29.41
CA ARG A 345 -7.58 10.46 28.67
C ARG A 345 -7.65 10.01 27.23
N GLN A 346 -6.50 9.97 26.53
CA GLN A 346 -6.44 9.58 25.11
C GLN A 346 -6.83 8.11 24.92
N PHE A 347 -6.43 7.25 25.82
CA PHE A 347 -6.81 5.84 25.80
C PHE A 347 -8.26 5.62 26.22
N GLY A 348 -8.75 6.31 27.26
CA GLY A 348 -10.12 6.21 27.75
C GLY A 348 -11.13 6.54 26.66
N ALA A 349 -11.01 7.69 26.00
CA ALA A 349 -11.90 8.10 24.91
C ALA A 349 -11.98 7.05 23.78
N ARG A 350 -10.87 6.35 23.46
CA ARG A 350 -10.87 5.29 22.44
C ARG A 350 -11.50 4.01 22.94
N LEU A 351 -11.26 3.63 24.19
CA LEU A 351 -11.92 2.49 24.81
C LEU A 351 -13.43 2.69 24.82
N ASP A 352 -13.90 3.90 25.14
CA ASP A 352 -15.32 4.25 25.12
C ASP A 352 -15.90 4.11 23.70
N VAL A 353 -15.22 4.64 22.68
CA VAL A 353 -15.65 4.47 21.28
C VAL A 353 -15.78 2.97 20.94
N TYR A 354 -14.77 2.16 21.24
CA TYR A 354 -14.78 0.73 20.87
C TYR A 354 -15.79 -0.06 21.69
N SER A 355 -15.84 0.12 23.02
CA SER A 355 -16.76 -0.61 23.89
C SER A 355 -18.22 -0.28 23.60
N GLN A 356 -18.53 1.00 23.35
CA GLN A 356 -19.91 1.42 23.09
C GLN A 356 -20.39 1.02 21.67
N THR A 357 -19.50 0.96 20.69
CA THR A 357 -19.90 0.72 19.28
C THR A 357 -19.68 -0.70 18.81
N LEU A 358 -18.79 -1.48 19.42
CA LEU A 358 -18.47 -2.85 19.01
C LEU A 358 -18.98 -3.91 19.99
N ALA A 359 -19.23 -3.58 21.28
CA ALA A 359 -19.76 -4.57 22.20
C ALA A 359 -21.24 -4.88 21.87
N PRO A 360 -21.60 -6.15 21.65
CA PRO A 360 -22.99 -6.53 21.35
C PRO A 360 -23.97 -6.16 22.46
N SER A 361 -23.49 -6.05 23.71
CA SER A 361 -24.28 -5.67 24.89
C SER A 361 -24.54 -4.18 24.98
N SER A 362 -23.91 -3.34 24.17
CA SER A 362 -24.10 -1.89 24.19
C SER A 362 -25.40 -1.49 23.48
N SER A 363 -26.19 -0.60 24.07
CA SER A 363 -27.37 -0.02 23.45
C SER A 363 -27.03 0.84 22.20
N ALA A 364 -25.79 1.27 22.07
CA ALA A 364 -25.26 2.02 20.94
C ALA A 364 -24.42 1.16 19.98
N SER A 365 -24.52 -0.17 20.07
CA SER A 365 -23.77 -1.08 19.20
C SER A 365 -24.18 -0.88 17.74
N GLU A 366 -23.18 -0.59 16.90
CA GLU A 366 -23.37 -0.47 15.43
C GLU A 366 -22.89 -1.73 14.70
N LEU A 367 -22.43 -2.77 15.42
CA LEU A 367 -21.76 -3.91 14.81
C LEU A 367 -22.64 -4.63 13.81
N GLU A 368 -23.86 -5.02 14.20
CA GLU A 368 -24.79 -5.73 13.33
C GLU A 368 -25.23 -4.87 12.13
N TYR A 369 -25.55 -3.62 12.39
CA TYR A 369 -25.95 -2.68 11.33
C TYR A 369 -24.83 -2.48 10.31
N ARG A 370 -23.59 -2.19 10.77
CA ARG A 370 -22.45 -1.89 9.89
C ARG A 370 -21.85 -3.11 9.21
N ALA A 371 -21.93 -4.30 9.83
CA ALA A 371 -21.41 -5.53 9.24
C ALA A 371 -22.38 -6.19 8.26
N GLY A 372 -23.69 -6.00 8.42
CA GLY A 372 -24.71 -6.69 7.65
C GLY A 372 -25.65 -5.74 6.91
N THR A 373 -26.53 -5.08 7.62
CA THR A 373 -27.67 -4.35 7.03
C THR A 373 -27.23 -3.17 6.16
N TYR A 374 -26.27 -2.35 6.64
CA TYR A 374 -25.87 -1.13 5.95
C TYR A 374 -25.20 -1.38 4.59
N PRO A 375 -24.17 -2.26 4.47
CA PRO A 375 -23.56 -2.53 3.17
C PRO A 375 -24.54 -3.16 2.19
N PHE A 376 -25.41 -4.06 2.66
CA PHE A 376 -26.39 -4.71 1.81
C PHE A 376 -27.44 -3.72 1.29
N ARG A 377 -27.98 -2.85 2.16
CA ARG A 377 -28.92 -1.81 1.75
C ARG A 377 -28.30 -0.87 0.71
N ASN A 378 -27.06 -0.42 0.95
CA ASN A 378 -26.36 0.43 -0.02
C ASN A 378 -26.07 -0.27 -1.34
N PHE A 379 -25.82 -1.58 -1.32
CA PHE A 379 -25.69 -2.38 -2.55
C PHE A 379 -26.99 -2.38 -3.36
N ILE A 380 -28.15 -2.58 -2.69
CA ILE A 380 -29.46 -2.56 -3.37
C ILE A 380 -29.78 -1.19 -3.97
N LEU A 381 -29.44 -0.09 -3.29
CA LEU A 381 -29.63 1.26 -3.80
C LEU A 381 -28.97 1.50 -5.17
N ALA A 382 -27.88 0.79 -5.48
CA ALA A 382 -27.25 0.88 -6.80
C ALA A 382 -28.17 0.46 -7.95
N PHE A 383 -29.14 -0.43 -7.70
CA PHE A 383 -30.08 -0.92 -8.70
C PHE A 383 -31.33 -0.01 -8.85
N GLU A 384 -31.50 0.98 -7.98
CA GLU A 384 -32.50 2.02 -8.11
C GLU A 384 -32.06 3.11 -9.11
N HIS A 385 -30.80 3.17 -9.48
CA HIS A 385 -30.30 4.08 -10.49
C HIS A 385 -30.83 3.68 -11.89
N PRO A 386 -31.31 4.64 -12.70
CA PRO A 386 -31.92 4.34 -14.02
C PRO A 386 -30.97 3.61 -14.98
N ARG A 387 -29.66 3.73 -14.80
CA ARG A 387 -28.63 3.12 -15.66
C ARG A 387 -27.85 1.99 -15.00
N TRP A 388 -28.37 1.36 -13.98
CA TRP A 388 -27.71 0.25 -13.28
C TRP A 388 -27.22 -0.88 -14.23
N ALA A 389 -27.90 -1.10 -15.36
CA ALA A 389 -27.54 -2.13 -16.32
C ALA A 389 -26.28 -1.79 -17.13
N TYR A 390 -26.10 -0.52 -17.51
CA TYR A 390 -25.06 -0.05 -18.44
C TYR A 390 -24.00 0.84 -17.78
N GLY A 391 -24.29 1.40 -16.61
CA GLY A 391 -23.46 2.35 -15.89
C GLY A 391 -23.50 3.77 -16.46
N TYR A 392 -22.84 4.67 -15.72
CA TYR A 392 -22.68 6.09 -16.09
C TYR A 392 -21.28 6.41 -16.66
N GLY A 393 -20.43 5.41 -16.77
CA GLY A 393 -19.04 5.55 -17.20
C GLY A 393 -18.05 5.39 -16.05
N ILE A 394 -16.92 4.78 -16.37
CA ILE A 394 -15.82 4.57 -15.41
C ILE A 394 -15.34 5.91 -14.82
N GLY A 395 -15.15 5.98 -13.52
CA GLY A 395 -14.65 7.17 -12.85
C GLY A 395 -15.72 8.16 -12.39
N THR A 396 -17.01 7.94 -12.68
CA THR A 396 -18.09 8.87 -12.30
C THR A 396 -18.41 8.86 -10.81
N ALA A 397 -18.20 7.75 -10.13
CA ALA A 397 -18.36 7.59 -8.68
C ALA A 397 -17.01 7.52 -7.95
N SER A 398 -15.91 7.62 -8.67
CA SER A 398 -14.55 7.34 -8.18
C SER A 398 -13.99 8.41 -7.24
N LEU A 399 -13.02 8.00 -6.42
CA LEU A 399 -12.25 8.92 -5.58
C LEU A 399 -11.62 10.04 -6.40
N GLY A 400 -11.82 11.29 -5.96
CA GLY A 400 -11.20 12.46 -6.57
C GLY A 400 -11.96 13.04 -7.76
N VAL A 401 -13.15 12.51 -8.13
CA VAL A 401 -14.01 13.08 -9.18
C VAL A 401 -14.27 14.57 -8.98
N GLN A 402 -14.41 15.01 -7.73
CA GLN A 402 -14.61 16.41 -7.34
C GLN A 402 -13.45 17.34 -7.74
N TYR A 403 -12.23 16.84 -7.82
CA TYR A 403 -11.09 17.62 -8.29
C TYR A 403 -11.12 17.83 -9.80
N VAL A 404 -11.50 16.79 -10.54
CA VAL A 404 -11.70 16.87 -11.99
C VAL A 404 -12.88 17.76 -12.31
N ALA A 405 -13.98 17.67 -11.54
CA ALA A 405 -15.15 18.53 -11.66
C ALA A 405 -14.81 20.02 -11.53
N ARG A 406 -13.93 20.39 -10.58
CA ARG A 406 -13.47 21.78 -10.41
C ARG A 406 -12.74 22.31 -11.65
N ILE A 407 -12.01 21.45 -12.36
CA ILE A 407 -11.25 21.83 -13.55
C ILE A 407 -12.15 21.89 -14.79
N THR A 408 -13.09 20.95 -14.89
CA THR A 408 -13.96 20.79 -16.07
C THR A 408 -15.28 21.57 -15.95
N HIS A 409 -15.60 22.06 -14.76
CA HIS A 409 -16.91 22.61 -14.41
C HIS A 409 -18.08 21.64 -14.69
N ALA A 410 -17.77 20.33 -14.79
CA ALA A 410 -18.77 19.30 -15.00
C ALA A 410 -19.47 18.94 -13.68
N PRO A 411 -20.77 18.58 -13.72
CA PRO A 411 -21.50 18.21 -12.51
C PRO A 411 -20.92 16.93 -11.91
N VAL A 412 -20.76 16.91 -10.58
CA VAL A 412 -20.48 15.69 -9.81
C VAL A 412 -21.81 14.97 -9.58
N MET A 413 -21.84 13.71 -9.94
CA MET A 413 -23.02 12.87 -9.66
C MET A 413 -23.04 12.56 -8.16
N ASP A 414 -24.16 12.86 -7.52
CA ASP A 414 -24.43 12.32 -6.18
C ASP A 414 -24.89 10.87 -6.34
N VAL A 415 -23.97 9.95 -6.08
CA VAL A 415 -24.22 8.52 -6.27
C VAL A 415 -25.13 7.96 -5.17
N GLY A 416 -25.07 8.53 -3.96
CA GLY A 416 -25.87 8.08 -2.82
C GLY A 416 -25.60 6.62 -2.38
N VAL A 417 -24.59 5.97 -2.96
CA VAL A 417 -24.25 4.56 -2.73
C VAL A 417 -22.90 4.49 -2.00
N GLU A 418 -22.92 3.99 -0.77
CA GLU A 418 -21.71 3.76 0.03
C GLU A 418 -21.39 2.25 0.09
N ASN A 419 -21.33 1.59 -1.04
CA ASN A 419 -20.96 0.18 -1.18
C ASN A 419 -20.14 0.00 -2.44
N GLY A 420 -18.95 -0.62 -2.33
CA GLY A 420 -18.01 -0.67 -3.45
C GLY A 420 -18.53 -1.46 -4.65
N TYR A 421 -19.27 -2.54 -4.45
CA TYR A 421 -19.89 -3.26 -5.57
C TYR A 421 -21.05 -2.47 -6.18
N GLY A 422 -21.78 -1.72 -5.35
CA GLY A 422 -22.77 -0.78 -5.82
C GLY A 422 -22.17 0.36 -6.64
N GLU A 423 -21.03 0.93 -6.19
CA GLU A 423 -20.27 1.92 -6.96
C GLU A 423 -19.82 1.37 -8.32
N ILE A 424 -19.38 0.09 -8.39
CA ILE A 424 -19.03 -0.58 -9.67
C ILE A 424 -20.28 -0.70 -10.58
N VAL A 425 -21.45 -1.03 -10.03
CA VAL A 425 -22.70 -1.07 -10.80
C VAL A 425 -23.03 0.32 -11.35
N VAL A 426 -22.88 1.36 -10.56
CA VAL A 426 -23.13 2.74 -11.02
C VAL A 426 -22.13 3.16 -12.09
N GLU A 427 -20.86 2.80 -11.98
CA GLU A 427 -19.84 3.18 -12.97
C GLU A 427 -19.88 2.33 -14.24
N LEU A 428 -19.91 1.00 -14.10
CA LEU A 428 -19.66 0.04 -15.18
C LEU A 428 -20.87 -0.82 -15.54
N GLY A 429 -21.97 -0.63 -14.82
CA GLY A 429 -23.16 -1.46 -14.95
C GLY A 429 -23.01 -2.85 -14.34
N ILE A 430 -24.07 -3.67 -14.45
CA ILE A 430 -24.08 -5.04 -13.93
C ILE A 430 -23.02 -5.93 -14.58
N VAL A 431 -22.72 -5.69 -15.86
CA VAL A 431 -21.64 -6.42 -16.57
C VAL A 431 -20.30 -6.12 -15.94
N GLY A 432 -20.05 -4.86 -15.53
CA GLY A 432 -18.84 -4.46 -14.82
C GLY A 432 -18.69 -5.20 -13.49
N LEU A 433 -19.76 -5.32 -12.71
CA LEU A 433 -19.76 -6.06 -11.46
C LEU A 433 -19.47 -7.56 -11.69
N ILE A 434 -20.12 -8.20 -12.66
CA ILE A 434 -19.88 -9.61 -12.99
C ILE A 434 -18.40 -9.83 -13.35
N LEU A 435 -17.85 -9.00 -14.23
CA LEU A 435 -16.44 -9.10 -14.64
C LEU A 435 -15.47 -8.81 -13.49
N TRP A 436 -15.81 -7.89 -12.59
CA TRP A 436 -15.05 -7.65 -11.36
C TRP A 436 -14.99 -8.89 -10.47
N LEU A 437 -16.14 -9.55 -10.24
CA LEU A 437 -16.21 -10.76 -9.44
C LEU A 437 -15.46 -11.94 -10.11
N VAL A 438 -15.55 -12.05 -11.44
CA VAL A 438 -14.77 -13.04 -12.21
C VAL A 438 -13.29 -12.77 -12.08
N LEU A 439 -12.85 -11.52 -12.22
CA LEU A 439 -11.44 -11.12 -12.07
C LEU A 439 -10.94 -11.40 -10.64
N GLY A 440 -11.66 -10.96 -9.62
CA GLY A 440 -11.31 -11.19 -8.22
C GLY A 440 -11.22 -12.68 -7.88
N SER A 441 -12.16 -13.49 -8.39
CA SER A 441 -12.14 -14.95 -8.24
C SER A 441 -10.95 -15.58 -8.94
N ALA A 442 -10.64 -15.15 -10.18
CA ALA A 442 -9.49 -15.65 -10.94
C ALA A 442 -8.15 -15.31 -10.26
N ILE A 443 -8.01 -14.07 -9.72
CA ILE A 443 -6.86 -13.66 -8.92
C ILE A 443 -6.72 -14.53 -7.68
N SER A 444 -7.79 -14.64 -6.88
CA SER A 444 -7.77 -15.38 -5.61
C SER A 444 -7.48 -16.85 -5.82
N PHE A 445 -8.11 -17.48 -6.81
CA PHE A 445 -7.86 -18.88 -7.14
C PHE A 445 -6.43 -19.14 -7.63
N SER A 446 -5.92 -18.25 -8.49
CA SER A 446 -4.55 -18.33 -8.98
C SER A 446 -3.53 -18.13 -7.86
N ALA A 447 -3.76 -17.15 -6.97
CA ALA A 447 -2.92 -16.91 -5.80
C ALA A 447 -2.95 -18.11 -4.83
N TRP A 448 -4.13 -18.70 -4.59
CA TRP A 448 -4.26 -19.91 -3.75
C TRP A 448 -3.51 -21.11 -4.32
N LYS A 449 -3.54 -21.31 -5.64
CA LYS A 449 -2.75 -22.36 -6.30
C LYS A 449 -1.25 -22.22 -6.07
N VAL A 450 -0.74 -20.99 -5.90
CA VAL A 450 0.66 -20.70 -5.58
C VAL A 450 0.95 -20.96 -4.10
N VAL A 451 0.02 -20.60 -3.21
CA VAL A 451 0.19 -20.74 -1.75
C VAL A 451 0.14 -22.20 -1.30
N LYS A 452 -0.76 -22.99 -1.86
CA LYS A 452 -0.98 -24.39 -1.47
C LYS A 452 0.30 -25.25 -1.46
N PRO A 453 1.17 -25.22 -2.50
CA PRO A 453 2.44 -25.94 -2.50
C PRO A 453 3.49 -25.40 -1.51
N LEU A 454 3.34 -24.17 -1.00
CA LEU A 454 4.24 -23.61 0.00
C LEU A 454 3.99 -24.18 1.40
N LYS A 455 2.94 -25.01 1.58
CA LYS A 455 2.67 -25.70 2.85
C LYS A 455 3.91 -26.48 3.29
N GLY A 456 4.26 -26.37 4.57
CA GLY A 456 5.44 -27.02 5.10
C GLY A 456 6.75 -26.27 4.87
N SER A 457 6.73 -25.14 4.19
CA SER A 457 7.91 -24.33 3.94
C SER A 457 7.91 -23.02 4.76
N PRO A 458 9.08 -22.41 5.01
CA PRO A 458 9.16 -21.12 5.68
C PRO A 458 8.59 -19.96 4.84
N TRP A 459 8.25 -20.18 3.58
CA TRP A 459 7.69 -19.21 2.66
C TRP A 459 6.17 -19.06 2.78
N LEU A 460 5.51 -20.04 3.41
CA LEU A 460 4.06 -20.04 3.56
C LEU A 460 3.51 -18.78 4.23
N PRO A 461 4.09 -18.24 5.34
CA PRO A 461 3.54 -17.06 5.98
C PRO A 461 3.48 -15.84 5.05
N ILE A 462 4.53 -15.61 4.27
CA ILE A 462 4.56 -14.52 3.28
C ILE A 462 3.56 -14.80 2.16
N GLY A 463 3.57 -16.00 1.59
CA GLY A 463 2.66 -16.35 0.50
C GLY A 463 1.20 -16.24 0.90
N PHE A 464 0.85 -16.75 2.08
CA PHE A 464 -0.52 -16.72 2.59
C PHE A 464 -1.01 -15.29 2.85
N VAL A 465 -0.18 -14.46 3.47
CA VAL A 465 -0.53 -13.06 3.76
C VAL A 465 -0.78 -12.27 2.47
N ILE A 466 0.01 -12.48 1.43
CA ILE A 466 -0.22 -11.82 0.14
C ILE A 466 -1.53 -12.30 -0.51
N PHE A 467 -1.79 -13.60 -0.46
CA PHE A 467 -3.08 -14.16 -0.92
C PHE A 467 -4.25 -13.56 -0.15
N TRP A 468 -4.16 -13.54 1.19
CA TRP A 468 -5.22 -13.03 2.06
C TRP A 468 -5.47 -11.54 1.82
N TYR A 469 -4.41 -10.75 1.65
CA TYR A 469 -4.51 -9.34 1.29
C TYR A 469 -5.24 -9.13 -0.03
N ALA A 470 -4.87 -9.88 -1.06
CA ALA A 470 -5.55 -9.80 -2.35
C ALA A 470 -7.04 -10.18 -2.24
N PHE A 471 -7.36 -11.24 -1.48
CA PHE A 471 -8.72 -11.65 -1.21
C PHE A 471 -9.52 -10.56 -0.46
N LEU A 472 -8.93 -9.95 0.58
CA LEU A 472 -9.57 -8.88 1.34
C LEU A 472 -9.92 -7.69 0.46
N VAL A 473 -8.97 -7.22 -0.35
CA VAL A 473 -9.16 -6.03 -1.22
C VAL A 473 -10.21 -6.30 -2.31
N MET A 474 -10.18 -7.49 -2.91
CA MET A 474 -11.10 -7.81 -4.02
C MET A 474 -12.53 -8.12 -3.54
N PHE A 475 -12.70 -8.67 -2.33
CA PHE A 475 -14.01 -9.13 -1.85
C PHE A 475 -14.52 -8.35 -0.63
N PRO A 476 -14.18 -8.68 0.63
CA PRO A 476 -14.90 -8.08 1.75
C PRO A 476 -14.64 -6.58 1.92
N MET A 477 -13.42 -6.12 1.73
CA MET A 477 -13.13 -4.68 1.79
C MET A 477 -13.65 -3.96 0.55
N GLY A 478 -13.45 -4.54 -0.65
CA GLY A 478 -13.98 -4.02 -1.90
C GLY A 478 -15.50 -3.99 -1.95
N TYR A 479 -16.18 -4.90 -1.25
CA TYR A 479 -17.63 -4.87 -1.06
C TYR A 479 -18.06 -3.68 -0.18
N THR A 480 -17.33 -3.42 0.90
CA THR A 480 -17.71 -2.31 1.81
C THR A 480 -17.46 -0.94 1.19
N SER A 481 -16.40 -0.77 0.40
CA SER A 481 -16.09 0.48 -0.31
C SER A 481 -15.11 0.25 -1.45
N LEU A 482 -15.40 0.78 -2.62
CA LEU A 482 -14.50 0.77 -3.77
C LEU A 482 -13.26 1.65 -3.51
N SER A 483 -13.37 2.64 -2.63
CA SER A 483 -12.27 3.53 -2.27
C SER A 483 -11.03 2.78 -1.76
N VAL A 484 -11.22 1.60 -1.14
CA VAL A 484 -10.10 0.74 -0.70
C VAL A 484 -9.26 0.27 -1.89
N TYR A 485 -9.91 -0.17 -2.98
CA TYR A 485 -9.18 -0.55 -4.20
C TYR A 485 -8.60 0.67 -4.92
N GLN A 486 -9.31 1.79 -4.91
CA GLN A 486 -8.88 3.02 -5.59
C GLN A 486 -7.82 3.81 -4.81
N ASP A 487 -7.60 3.50 -3.52
CA ASP A 487 -6.48 4.08 -2.77
C ASP A 487 -5.15 3.65 -3.39
N PHE A 488 -4.28 4.62 -3.66
CA PHE A 488 -3.05 4.36 -4.40
C PHE A 488 -2.06 3.46 -3.65
N ILE A 489 -2.06 3.46 -2.30
CA ILE A 489 -1.21 2.58 -1.51
C ILE A 489 -1.74 1.15 -1.60
N MET A 490 -3.03 0.97 -1.32
CA MET A 490 -3.66 -0.35 -1.36
C MET A 490 -3.54 -0.99 -2.73
N ASN A 491 -3.81 -0.23 -3.78
CA ASN A 491 -3.74 -0.71 -5.16
C ASN A 491 -2.31 -1.02 -5.60
N ALA A 492 -1.34 -0.13 -5.34
CA ALA A 492 0.06 -0.37 -5.69
C ALA A 492 0.61 -1.62 -4.98
N TYR A 493 0.33 -1.77 -3.66
CA TYR A 493 0.74 -2.95 -2.91
C TYR A 493 0.03 -4.22 -3.35
N LEU A 494 -1.25 -4.17 -3.73
CA LEU A 494 -1.99 -5.32 -4.26
C LEU A 494 -1.23 -5.94 -5.44
N TRP A 495 -0.96 -5.13 -6.45
CA TRP A 495 -0.33 -5.62 -7.67
C TRP A 495 1.14 -5.98 -7.49
N LEU A 496 1.88 -5.16 -6.75
CA LEU A 496 3.29 -5.42 -6.44
C LEU A 496 3.47 -6.76 -5.69
N LEU A 497 2.68 -6.97 -4.64
CA LEU A 497 2.74 -8.17 -3.82
C LEU A 497 2.25 -9.41 -4.58
N LEU A 498 1.21 -9.30 -5.43
CA LEU A 498 0.81 -10.41 -6.31
C LEU A 498 1.97 -10.85 -7.21
N GLY A 499 2.73 -9.91 -7.78
CA GLY A 499 3.93 -10.23 -8.54
C GLY A 499 4.96 -11.02 -7.70
N ILE A 500 5.23 -10.56 -6.50
CA ILE A 500 6.12 -11.25 -5.55
C ILE A 500 5.59 -12.65 -5.24
N LEU A 501 4.28 -12.80 -5.00
CA LEU A 501 3.67 -14.10 -4.71
C LEU A 501 3.94 -15.12 -5.81
N PHE A 502 3.70 -14.75 -7.07
CA PHE A 502 3.93 -15.64 -8.22
C PHE A 502 5.41 -16.02 -8.41
N ARG A 503 6.34 -15.25 -7.83
CA ARG A 503 7.78 -15.54 -7.84
C ARG A 503 8.22 -16.51 -6.73
N LEU A 504 7.52 -16.56 -5.59
CA LEU A 504 7.92 -17.33 -4.40
C LEU A 504 8.24 -18.81 -4.68
N PRO A 505 7.48 -19.58 -5.49
CA PRO A 505 7.78 -20.99 -5.74
C PRO A 505 9.17 -21.21 -6.35
N SER A 506 9.57 -20.38 -7.28
CA SER A 506 10.89 -20.51 -7.94
C SER A 506 12.04 -20.24 -6.97
N ILE A 507 11.86 -19.32 -6.01
CA ILE A 507 12.85 -19.01 -4.98
C ILE A 507 12.90 -20.14 -3.95
N ALA A 508 11.76 -20.69 -3.58
CA ALA A 508 11.67 -21.82 -2.64
C ALA A 508 12.45 -23.04 -3.18
N LEU A 509 12.26 -23.37 -4.46
CA LEU A 509 12.99 -24.45 -5.11
C LEU A 509 14.50 -24.18 -5.15
N SER A 510 14.94 -23.01 -5.58
CA SER A 510 16.36 -22.67 -5.66
C SER A 510 17.04 -22.72 -4.29
N SER A 511 16.36 -22.31 -3.22
CA SER A 511 16.88 -22.37 -1.85
C SER A 511 17.03 -23.80 -1.33
N GLN A 512 16.18 -24.74 -1.75
CA GLN A 512 16.30 -26.16 -1.40
C GLN A 512 17.47 -26.83 -2.12
N PHE A 513 17.67 -26.54 -3.40
CA PHE A 513 18.84 -27.06 -4.14
C PHE A 513 20.15 -26.55 -3.57
N ALA A 514 20.25 -25.28 -3.19
CA ALA A 514 21.44 -24.73 -2.56
C ALA A 514 21.74 -25.38 -1.19
N ALA A 515 20.72 -25.67 -0.40
CA ALA A 515 20.87 -26.37 0.89
C ALA A 515 21.27 -27.84 0.71
N GLY A 516 20.74 -28.54 -0.29
CA GLY A 516 21.10 -29.92 -0.62
C GLY A 516 22.53 -30.08 -1.17
N ALA A 517 23.00 -29.09 -1.94
CA ALA A 517 24.38 -29.08 -2.46
C ALA A 517 25.43 -28.75 -1.39
N ALA A 518 25.05 -28.06 -0.32
CA ALA A 518 25.94 -27.69 0.78
C ALA A 518 26.12 -28.80 1.83
N THR A 519 25.41 -29.95 1.74
CA THR A 519 25.66 -31.12 2.57
C THR A 519 26.82 -31.92 1.97
N PRO A 520 28.04 -31.90 2.57
CA PRO A 520 29.14 -32.68 2.06
C PRO A 520 28.80 -34.17 2.18
N LYS A 521 29.09 -34.97 1.14
CA LYS A 521 29.18 -36.43 1.17
C LYS A 521 30.36 -36.87 2.11
N SER A 522 30.37 -36.45 3.36
CA SER A 522 31.37 -36.85 4.34
C SER A 522 30.78 -37.80 5.36
N ARG A 523 30.39 -39.01 4.91
CA ARG A 523 30.26 -40.20 5.79
C ARG A 523 30.25 -41.49 4.94
N ARG A 524 31.31 -41.69 4.16
CA ARG A 524 31.70 -43.03 3.71
C ARG A 524 33.23 -43.08 3.64
N ARG A 525 33.91 -43.00 4.78
CA ARG A 525 35.27 -43.54 4.97
C ARG A 525 35.40 -43.90 6.45
N GLY A 526 35.38 -45.18 6.74
CA GLY A 526 35.70 -45.73 8.05
C GLY A 526 34.94 -46.96 8.40
N MET A 527 35.12 -48.00 7.60
CA MET A 527 35.01 -49.40 8.01
C MET A 527 35.93 -50.18 7.09
N PHE A 528 37.16 -50.28 7.47
CA PHE A 528 38.03 -51.43 7.33
C PHE A 528 38.91 -51.51 8.56
#